data_9f25354f3a010fb53830f8d52f98dc4b
#
_entry.id   9f25354f3a010fb53830f8d52f98dc4b
#
_cell.length_a   1.000
_cell.length_b   1.000
_cell.length_c   1.000
_cell.angle_alpha   90.00
_cell.angle_beta   90.00
_cell.angle_gamma   90.00
#
_symmetry.space_group_name_H-M   'P 1'
#
loop_
_entity.id
_entity.type
_entity.pdbx_description
1 polymer ?
#
loop_
_entity_poly.entity_id
_entity_poly.type
_entity_poly.pdbx_seq_one_letter_code
_entity_poly.pdbx_strand_id
1 'polypeptide(L)' 'MKVKILQAMSEKKLEKNVNKFIENPEIKVLGLQFAATTFYFSVMISYEDK' A
#
# COMPACT_ATOMS: atom_id res chain seq x y z
N MET A 1 0.56 8.71 -13.28
CA MET A 1 0.44 8.27 -11.88
C MET A 1 -0.52 7.11 -11.76
N LYS A 2 -0.17 6.13 -10.99
CA LYS A 2 -1.00 4.95 -10.76
C LYS A 2 -1.33 4.81 -9.29
N VAL A 3 -2.35 4.04 -8.98
CA VAL A 3 -2.79 3.81 -7.61
C VAL A 3 -2.92 2.31 -7.36
N LYS A 4 -2.42 1.87 -6.22
CA LYS A 4 -2.57 0.50 -5.76
C LYS A 4 -3.27 0.51 -4.41
N ILE A 5 -4.34 -0.26 -4.28
CA ILE A 5 -5.07 -0.37 -3.01
C ILE A 5 -4.84 -1.76 -2.43
N LEU A 6 -4.37 -1.79 -1.19
CA LEU A 6 -4.12 -3.02 -0.46
C LEU A 6 -4.99 -3.06 0.78
N GLN A 7 -5.52 -4.23 1.11
CA GLN A 7 -6.36 -4.42 2.28
C GLN A 7 -5.91 -5.67 3.04
N ALA A 8 -6.03 -5.61 4.36
CA ALA A 8 -5.76 -6.76 5.19
C ALA A 8 -6.53 -6.65 6.50
N MET A 9 -6.75 -7.78 7.15
CA MET A 9 -7.49 -7.82 8.41
C MET A 9 -6.61 -7.56 9.63
N SER A 10 -5.31 -7.45 9.46
CA SER A 10 -4.40 -7.12 10.55
C SER A 10 -3.35 -6.14 10.08
N GLU A 11 -2.87 -5.33 11.01
CA GLU A 11 -1.85 -4.33 10.72
C GLU A 11 -0.56 -4.97 10.22
N LYS A 12 -0.15 -6.06 10.84
CA LYS A 12 1.09 -6.73 10.45
C LYS A 12 1.02 -7.26 9.04
N LYS A 13 -0.12 -7.83 8.68
CA LYS A 13 -0.30 -8.37 7.35
C LYS A 13 -0.32 -7.27 6.30
N LEU A 14 -0.99 -6.17 6.61
CA LEU A 14 -1.02 -5.02 5.70
C LEU A 14 0.37 -4.43 5.53
N GLU A 15 1.10 -4.26 6.63
CA GLU A 15 2.46 -3.73 6.60
C GLU A 15 3.36 -4.60 5.72
N LYS A 16 3.26 -5.91 5.87
CA LYS A 16 4.04 -6.83 5.05
C LYS A 16 3.72 -6.68 3.57
N ASN A 17 2.44 -6.59 3.24
CA ASN A 17 2.01 -6.45 1.86
C ASN A 17 2.45 -5.12 1.25
N VAL A 18 2.36 -4.04 2.02
CA VAL A 18 2.81 -2.72 1.57
C VAL A 18 4.31 -2.72 1.33
N ASN A 19 5.07 -3.25 2.28
CA ASN A 19 6.53 -3.28 2.14
C ASN A 19 6.94 -4.09 0.93
N LYS A 20 6.27 -5.21 0.69
CA LYS A 20 6.57 -6.03 -0.47
C LYS A 20 6.31 -5.28 -1.78
N PHE A 21 5.24 -4.50 -1.82
CA PHE A 21 4.91 -3.73 -3.01
C PHE A 21 5.91 -2.60 -3.26
N ILE A 22 6.27 -1.85 -2.22
CA ILE A 22 7.15 -0.70 -2.40
C ILE A 22 8.61 -1.08 -2.60
N GLU A 23 8.97 -2.35 -2.36
CA GLU A 23 10.31 -2.85 -2.65
C GLU A 23 10.58 -2.99 -4.15
N ASN A 24 9.56 -2.93 -4.98
CA ASN A 24 9.73 -3.06 -6.42
C ASN A 24 10.63 -1.94 -6.96
N PRO A 25 11.80 -2.28 -7.54
CA PRO A 25 12.73 -1.25 -8.01
C PRO A 25 12.25 -0.50 -9.25
N GLU A 26 11.19 -0.98 -9.88
CA GLU A 26 10.67 -0.38 -11.10
C GLU A 26 9.60 0.67 -10.85
N ILE A 27 9.27 0.94 -9.59
CA ILE A 27 8.27 1.95 -9.26
C ILE A 27 8.87 3.02 -8.36
N LYS A 28 8.27 4.19 -8.43
CA LYS A 28 8.56 5.30 -7.54
C LYS A 28 7.30 5.62 -6.75
N VAL A 29 7.37 5.48 -5.45
CA VAL A 29 6.24 5.78 -4.58
C VAL A 29 6.11 7.29 -4.41
N LEU A 30 4.93 7.81 -4.69
CA LEU A 30 4.66 9.24 -4.59
C LEU A 30 3.95 9.61 -3.29
N GLY A 31 3.16 8.69 -2.74
CA GLY A 31 2.46 8.96 -1.50
C GLY A 31 1.73 7.74 -1.00
N LEU A 32 1.34 7.79 0.27
CA LEU A 32 0.60 6.72 0.92
C LEU A 32 -0.56 7.35 1.70
N GLN A 33 -1.71 6.70 1.65
CA GLN A 33 -2.85 7.09 2.47
C GLN A 33 -3.39 5.86 3.17
N PHE A 34 -3.62 5.97 4.47
CA PHE A 34 -4.06 4.86 5.29
C PHE A 34 -5.50 5.09 5.74
N ALA A 35 -6.30 4.03 5.72
CA ALA A 35 -7.65 4.06 6.24
C ALA A 35 -7.91 2.77 7.01
N ALA A 36 -8.72 2.87 8.05
CA ALA A 36 -9.05 1.73 8.87
C ALA A 36 -10.55 1.71 9.13
N THR A 37 -11.12 0.51 9.16
CA THR A 37 -12.51 0.31 9.55
C THR A 37 -12.53 -0.65 10.74
N THR A 38 -13.74 -0.93 11.23
CA THR A 38 -13.89 -1.90 12.33
C THR A 38 -13.38 -3.29 11.94
N PHE A 39 -13.43 -3.62 10.66
CA PHE A 39 -13.17 -4.97 10.19
C PHE A 39 -11.86 -5.15 9.44
N TYR A 40 -11.29 -4.08 8.86
CA TYR A 40 -10.07 -4.22 8.08
C TYR A 40 -9.31 -2.91 7.99
N PHE A 41 -8.07 -3.03 7.55
CA PHE A 41 -7.19 -1.89 7.27
C PHE A 41 -6.92 -1.83 5.78
N SER A 42 -6.80 -0.62 5.26
CA SER A 42 -6.46 -0.46 3.86
C SER A 42 -5.45 0.67 3.68
N VAL A 43 -4.70 0.59 2.60
CA VAL A 43 -3.76 1.64 2.24
C VAL A 43 -3.85 1.88 0.74
N MET A 44 -3.80 3.13 0.35
CA MET A 44 -3.73 3.52 -1.05
C MET A 44 -2.33 4.04 -1.33
N ILE A 45 -1.67 3.45 -2.30
CA ILE A 45 -0.31 3.80 -2.67
C ILE A 45 -0.35 4.49 -4.03
N SER A 46 0.09 5.74 -4.06
CA SER A 46 0.23 6.48 -5.31
C SER A 46 1.66 6.29 -5.81
N TYR A 47 1.81 5.88 -7.05
CA TYR A 47 3.13 5.60 -7.59
C TYR A 47 3.18 5.84 -9.09
N GLU A 48 4.36 5.78 -9.63
CA GLU A 48 4.57 5.81 -11.08
C GLU A 48 5.71 4.87 -11.43
N ASP A 49 5.71 4.42 -12.67
CA ASP A 49 6.79 3.57 -13.17
C ASP A 49 8.04 4.42 -13.37
N LYS A 50 9.17 3.85 -13.05
CA LYS A 50 10.45 4.51 -13.28
C LYS A 50 10.86 4.43 -14.74
#